data_ee6f2216783714b58f5456f4b623e6da
#
_entry.id   ee6f2216783714b58f5456f4b623e6da
#
_cell.length_a   1.000
_cell.length_b   1.000
_cell.length_c   1.000
_cell.angle_alpha   90.00
_cell.angle_beta   90.00
_cell.angle_gamma   90.00
#
_symmetry.space_group_name_H-M   'P 1'
#
loop_
_entity.id
_entity.type
_entity.pdbx_description
1 polymer ?
#
loop_
_entity_poly.entity_id
_entity_poly.type
_entity_poly.pdbx_seq_one_letter_code
_entity_poly.pdbx_strand_id
1 'polypeptide(L)'
;MKTSAIVTLLILPSFVCFGQVKQTDKELTPVRGIYKTFESLSAKPKSPSLDIDKVKFSFDQAWADKVLSVKPFYLKSSSAADFKLPEPPANSSDQARAELNYLLTLQNTRTLEDITTSIYMSNNPESPSDVGQYIGYWTDPQKLPLTDSLMDKVEKDGDYFLWSFKFKYARVRPYVIEPRIHDMEESRASSYPSGHVTYAYIRAYIYQELAPEFTDVFMAKAYAMSHARQIIGVHYPSDCEGSRIFARQFVNMLFENEAFRRDFENVKKEWAAKKQKSLNTTLKALPN
;
A
#
# COMPACT_ATOMS: atom_id res chain seq x y z
N MET A 1 -41.55 40.54 40.60
CA MET A 1 -40.15 40.09 40.62
C MET A 1 -40.06 38.77 39.85
N LYS A 2 -39.52 38.80 38.65
CA LYS A 2 -39.31 37.62 37.79
C LYS A 2 -37.83 37.31 37.82
N THR A 3 -37.47 36.22 38.46
CA THR A 3 -36.09 35.68 38.47
C THR A 3 -35.86 34.87 37.22
N SER A 4 -35.00 35.36 36.31
CA SER A 4 -34.51 34.61 35.16
C SER A 4 -33.35 33.70 35.61
N ALA A 5 -33.53 32.41 35.45
CA ALA A 5 -32.44 31.44 35.63
C ALA A 5 -31.61 31.36 34.34
N ILE A 6 -30.34 31.73 34.43
CA ILE A 6 -29.36 31.58 33.35
C ILE A 6 -28.84 30.13 33.43
N VAL A 7 -29.17 29.30 32.44
CA VAL A 7 -28.59 27.97 32.26
C VAL A 7 -27.27 28.14 31.51
N THR A 8 -26.18 28.01 32.26
CA THR A 8 -24.84 28.00 31.66
C THR A 8 -24.56 26.59 31.12
N LEU A 9 -24.60 26.46 29.81
CA LEU A 9 -24.23 25.20 29.12
C LEU A 9 -22.72 25.06 29.13
N LEU A 10 -22.20 24.19 29.99
CA LEU A 10 -20.78 23.78 30.00
C LEU A 10 -20.53 22.88 28.82
N ILE A 11 -19.93 23.42 27.75
CA ILE A 11 -19.38 22.64 26.65
C ILE A 11 -18.03 22.07 27.13
N LEU A 12 -18.00 20.80 27.54
CA LEU A 12 -16.77 20.08 27.77
C LEU A 12 -16.13 19.80 26.41
N PRO A 13 -14.87 20.21 26.17
CA PRO A 13 -14.17 19.80 24.98
C PRO A 13 -13.89 18.30 25.10
N SER A 14 -14.42 17.53 24.16
CA SER A 14 -14.06 16.12 23.98
C SER A 14 -12.59 16.06 23.52
N PHE A 15 -11.68 15.88 24.47
CA PHE A 15 -10.31 15.49 24.15
C PHE A 15 -10.35 14.09 23.56
N VAL A 16 -10.33 14.00 22.24
CA VAL A 16 -9.95 12.76 21.57
C VAL A 16 -8.47 12.56 21.90
N CYS A 17 -8.22 11.71 22.88
CA CYS A 17 -6.88 11.27 23.23
C CYS A 17 -6.38 10.38 22.08
N PHE A 18 -5.74 10.99 21.08
CA PHE A 18 -4.86 10.21 20.21
C PHE A 18 -3.75 9.68 21.09
N GLY A 19 -3.76 8.37 21.34
CA GLY A 19 -2.70 7.70 22.08
C GLY A 19 -1.38 8.08 21.44
N GLN A 20 -0.55 8.83 22.16
CA GLN A 20 0.83 9.07 21.78
C GLN A 20 1.50 7.70 21.73
N VAL A 21 1.74 7.21 20.53
CA VAL A 21 2.69 6.12 20.31
C VAL A 21 3.99 6.62 20.92
N LYS A 22 4.42 6.03 22.02
CA LYS A 22 5.74 6.27 22.56
C LYS A 22 6.72 5.95 21.45
N GLN A 23 7.27 6.99 20.85
CA GLN A 23 8.41 6.91 19.97
C GLN A 23 9.56 6.38 20.86
N THR A 24 9.76 5.08 20.84
CA THR A 24 10.99 4.51 21.37
C THR A 24 12.08 5.01 20.46
N ASP A 25 13.18 5.55 21.03
CA ASP A 25 14.41 5.96 20.34
C ASP A 25 15.12 4.75 19.68
N LYS A 26 14.40 4.01 18.86
CA LYS A 26 15.02 3.17 17.84
C LYS A 26 15.48 4.12 16.77
N GLU A 27 16.80 4.20 16.59
CA GLU A 27 17.40 4.81 15.41
C GLU A 27 16.52 4.52 14.21
N LEU A 28 15.99 5.59 13.60
CA LEU A 28 15.20 5.48 12.39
C LEU A 28 16.01 4.64 11.42
N THR A 29 15.58 3.42 11.18
CA THR A 29 16.21 2.55 10.18
C THR A 29 16.33 3.38 8.92
N PRO A 30 17.50 3.50 8.29
CA PRO A 30 17.67 4.36 7.13
C PRO A 30 16.57 4.00 6.14
N VAL A 31 15.78 4.99 5.80
CA VAL A 31 14.64 4.84 4.90
C VAL A 31 15.12 4.11 3.65
N ARG A 32 14.45 3.01 3.28
CA ARG A 32 14.73 2.25 2.05
C ARG A 32 14.27 3.03 0.82
N GLY A 33 14.86 4.17 0.60
CA GLY A 33 14.60 5.02 -0.55
C GLY A 33 15.53 6.22 -0.48
N ILE A 34 16.12 6.60 -1.60
CA ILE A 34 16.88 7.84 -1.68
C ILE A 34 15.86 8.94 -1.92
N TYR A 35 15.53 9.71 -0.87
CA TYR A 35 14.69 10.90 -1.04
C TYR A 35 15.51 12.01 -1.66
N LYS A 36 14.92 12.63 -2.67
CA LYS A 36 15.52 13.82 -3.29
C LYS A 36 15.26 15.02 -2.40
N THR A 37 16.28 15.81 -2.12
CA THR A 37 16.12 17.14 -1.51
C THR A 37 15.52 18.09 -2.54
N PHE A 38 14.85 19.17 -2.10
CA PHE A 38 14.30 20.19 -2.99
C PHE A 38 15.32 20.74 -3.99
N GLU A 39 16.59 20.80 -3.63
CA GLU A 39 17.69 21.29 -4.46
C GLU A 39 18.08 20.32 -5.60
N SER A 40 17.74 19.03 -5.49
CA SER A 40 18.01 18.04 -6.54
C SER A 40 16.91 17.96 -7.61
N LEU A 41 15.86 18.76 -7.50
CA LEU A 41 14.67 18.74 -8.35
C LEU A 41 14.77 19.67 -9.57
N SER A 42 15.96 20.00 -10.04
CA SER A 42 16.12 20.76 -11.28
C SER A 42 15.60 19.96 -12.48
N ALA A 43 14.65 20.53 -13.21
CA ALA A 43 14.08 19.90 -14.39
C ALA A 43 15.18 19.52 -15.41
N LYS A 44 15.27 18.24 -15.74
CA LYS A 44 16.15 17.81 -16.85
C LYS A 44 15.55 18.31 -18.17
N PRO A 45 16.36 18.92 -19.05
CA PRO A 45 15.87 19.38 -20.34
C PRO A 45 15.37 18.18 -21.16
N LYS A 46 14.24 18.37 -21.86
CA LYS A 46 13.70 17.38 -22.81
C LYS A 46 14.70 17.13 -23.93
N SER A 47 15.04 15.87 -24.15
CA SER A 47 15.70 15.49 -25.40
C SER A 47 14.70 15.65 -26.55
N PRO A 48 15.08 16.27 -27.70
CA PRO A 48 14.17 16.48 -28.82
C PRO A 48 13.82 15.17 -29.51
N SER A 49 12.54 15.01 -29.86
CA SER A 49 11.97 14.06 -30.84
C SER A 49 12.18 12.57 -30.68
N LEU A 50 12.22 12.03 -29.45
CA LEU A 50 11.93 10.61 -29.28
C LEU A 50 10.42 10.38 -29.43
N ASP A 51 10.02 9.34 -30.18
CA ASP A 51 8.65 8.83 -30.15
C ASP A 51 8.34 8.44 -28.71
N ILE A 52 7.54 9.24 -28.05
CA ILE A 52 7.29 9.15 -26.60
C ILE A 52 6.73 7.78 -26.19
N ASP A 53 6.06 7.08 -27.12
CA ASP A 53 5.51 5.75 -26.87
C ASP A 53 6.57 4.64 -26.88
N LYS A 54 7.73 4.92 -27.49
CA LYS A 54 8.88 4.00 -27.46
C LYS A 54 9.72 4.11 -26.20
N VAL A 55 9.48 5.13 -25.38
CA VAL A 55 10.19 5.29 -24.11
C VAL A 55 9.75 4.20 -23.14
N LYS A 56 10.67 3.30 -22.82
CA LYS A 56 10.45 2.17 -21.92
C LYS A 56 11.47 2.18 -20.78
N PHE A 57 11.08 1.59 -19.67
CA PHE A 57 12.00 1.38 -18.56
C PHE A 57 13.00 0.27 -18.93
N SER A 58 14.29 0.54 -18.69
CA SER A 58 15.36 -0.43 -18.95
C SER A 58 15.64 -1.25 -17.69
N PHE A 59 15.68 -2.56 -17.84
CA PHE A 59 16.04 -3.51 -16.78
C PHE A 59 17.41 -4.11 -17.04
N ASP A 60 18.10 -4.47 -15.96
CA ASP A 60 19.19 -5.42 -16.03
C ASP A 60 18.60 -6.84 -16.23
N GLN A 61 18.98 -7.50 -17.34
CA GLN A 61 18.41 -8.79 -17.72
C GLN A 61 18.79 -9.90 -16.73
N ALA A 62 20.02 -9.90 -16.25
CA ALA A 62 20.47 -10.93 -15.29
C ALA A 62 19.71 -10.83 -13.96
N TRP A 63 19.41 -9.60 -13.53
CA TRP A 63 18.58 -9.37 -12.37
C TRP A 63 17.12 -9.80 -12.61
N ALA A 64 16.54 -9.49 -13.77
CA ALA A 64 15.19 -9.92 -14.12
C ALA A 64 15.06 -11.45 -14.10
N ASP A 65 16.01 -12.14 -14.71
CA ASP A 65 16.05 -13.61 -14.73
C ASP A 65 16.16 -14.20 -13.31
N LYS A 66 16.98 -13.58 -12.45
CA LYS A 66 17.11 -13.98 -11.05
C LYS A 66 15.80 -13.82 -10.29
N VAL A 67 15.12 -12.71 -10.44
CA VAL A 67 13.83 -12.44 -9.76
C VAL A 67 12.79 -13.46 -10.20
N LEU A 68 12.66 -13.73 -11.50
CA LEU A 68 11.68 -14.68 -12.05
C LEU A 68 12.08 -16.16 -11.86
N SER A 69 13.28 -16.43 -11.37
CA SER A 69 13.67 -17.81 -11.00
C SER A 69 12.99 -18.30 -9.72
N VAL A 70 12.58 -17.40 -8.85
CA VAL A 70 11.87 -17.72 -7.59
C VAL A 70 10.41 -18.05 -7.92
N LYS A 71 10.03 -19.32 -7.79
CA LYS A 71 8.69 -19.78 -8.14
C LYS A 71 7.68 -19.51 -7.00
N PRO A 72 6.41 -19.28 -7.34
CA PRO A 72 5.34 -19.12 -6.36
C PRO A 72 5.24 -20.32 -5.41
N PHE A 73 4.74 -20.10 -4.21
CA PHE A 73 4.52 -21.14 -3.21
C PHE A 73 3.15 -21.81 -3.37
N TYR A 74 2.07 -21.02 -3.39
CA TYR A 74 0.71 -21.53 -3.57
C TYR A 74 0.32 -21.67 -5.03
N LEU A 75 0.63 -20.69 -5.86
CA LEU A 75 0.21 -20.61 -7.26
C LEU A 75 1.29 -21.15 -8.22
N LYS A 76 1.89 -22.29 -7.88
CA LYS A 76 3.01 -22.92 -8.65
C LYS A 76 2.69 -23.22 -10.10
N SER A 77 1.43 -23.54 -10.39
CA SER A 77 0.96 -23.91 -11.74
C SER A 77 0.43 -22.71 -12.53
N SER A 78 0.38 -21.54 -11.91
CA SER A 78 -0.15 -20.33 -12.53
C SER A 78 0.94 -19.53 -13.23
N SER A 79 0.53 -18.75 -14.20
CA SER A 79 1.37 -17.85 -14.99
C SER A 79 0.80 -16.42 -14.99
N ALA A 80 1.57 -15.44 -15.43
CA ALA A 80 1.09 -14.07 -15.59
C ALA A 80 -0.05 -13.97 -16.64
N ALA A 81 -0.18 -14.96 -17.53
CA ALA A 81 -1.25 -15.00 -18.55
C ALA A 81 -2.64 -15.32 -17.97
N ASP A 82 -2.69 -15.89 -16.76
CA ASP A 82 -3.95 -16.20 -16.08
C ASP A 82 -4.64 -14.96 -15.52
N PHE A 83 -3.90 -13.85 -15.45
CA PHE A 83 -4.41 -12.56 -14.97
C PHE A 83 -4.80 -11.65 -16.13
N LYS A 84 -5.96 -11.00 -16.00
CA LYS A 84 -6.49 -10.05 -16.99
C LYS A 84 -6.24 -8.63 -16.47
N LEU A 85 -5.05 -8.09 -16.72
CA LEU A 85 -4.73 -6.71 -16.41
C LEU A 85 -4.99 -5.83 -17.63
N PRO A 86 -5.58 -4.63 -17.44
CA PRO A 86 -5.65 -3.64 -18.52
C PRO A 86 -4.23 -3.23 -18.93
N GLU A 87 -4.03 -3.00 -20.21
CA GLU A 87 -2.78 -2.41 -20.69
C GLU A 87 -2.63 -0.99 -20.12
N PRO A 88 -1.43 -0.60 -19.67
CA PRO A 88 -1.21 0.78 -19.25
C PRO A 88 -1.41 1.73 -20.44
N PRO A 89 -1.99 2.92 -20.23
CA PRO A 89 -2.16 3.90 -21.31
C PRO A 89 -0.86 4.21 -22.03
N ALA A 90 -0.90 4.33 -23.36
CA ALA A 90 0.24 4.79 -24.15
C ALA A 90 0.68 6.17 -23.65
N ASN A 91 2.00 6.44 -23.64
CA ASN A 91 2.55 7.69 -23.12
C ASN A 91 1.98 8.93 -23.83
N SER A 92 1.63 8.83 -25.13
CA SER A 92 1.04 9.90 -25.93
C SER A 92 -0.47 10.03 -25.81
N SER A 93 -1.15 9.10 -25.15
CA SER A 93 -2.63 9.05 -25.09
C SER A 93 -3.23 10.21 -24.30
N ASP A 94 -4.50 10.52 -24.58
CA ASP A 94 -5.26 11.53 -23.83
C ASP A 94 -5.37 11.16 -22.36
N GLN A 95 -5.51 9.86 -22.07
CA GLN A 95 -5.56 9.36 -20.69
C GLN A 95 -4.23 9.63 -19.98
N ALA A 96 -3.09 9.32 -20.60
CA ALA A 96 -1.79 9.58 -19.97
C ALA A 96 -1.59 11.08 -19.73
N ARG A 97 -2.02 11.95 -20.67
CA ARG A 97 -1.97 13.41 -20.46
C ARG A 97 -2.86 13.87 -19.31
N ALA A 98 -4.07 13.32 -19.20
CA ALA A 98 -4.98 13.64 -18.09
C ALA A 98 -4.39 13.20 -16.75
N GLU A 99 -3.79 12.01 -16.65
CA GLU A 99 -3.12 11.51 -15.46
C GLU A 99 -1.92 12.38 -15.06
N LEU A 100 -1.09 12.80 -16.02
CA LEU A 100 0.05 13.70 -15.76
C LEU A 100 -0.42 15.07 -15.25
N ASN A 101 -1.48 15.64 -15.85
CA ASN A 101 -2.07 16.90 -15.39
C ASN A 101 -2.66 16.76 -13.96
N TYR A 102 -3.28 15.64 -13.66
CA TYR A 102 -3.75 15.34 -12.31
C TYR A 102 -2.60 15.29 -11.30
N LEU A 103 -1.49 14.63 -11.63
CA LEU A 103 -0.31 14.57 -10.76
C LEU A 103 0.33 15.95 -10.55
N LEU A 104 0.37 16.80 -11.57
CA LEU A 104 0.80 18.20 -11.44
C LEU A 104 -0.14 18.99 -10.53
N THR A 105 -1.45 18.75 -10.61
CA THR A 105 -2.42 19.38 -9.70
C THR A 105 -2.18 18.94 -8.27
N LEU A 106 -2.02 17.64 -8.00
CA LEU A 106 -1.67 17.14 -6.68
C LEU A 106 -0.37 17.76 -6.17
N GLN A 107 0.66 17.83 -6.99
CA GLN A 107 1.93 18.45 -6.63
C GLN A 107 1.78 19.91 -6.19
N ASN A 108 0.94 20.67 -6.87
CA ASN A 108 0.72 22.10 -6.57
C ASN A 108 -0.14 22.32 -5.32
N THR A 109 -0.92 21.32 -4.89
CA THR A 109 -1.85 21.42 -3.76
C THR A 109 -1.41 20.63 -2.54
N ARG A 110 -0.48 19.67 -2.70
CA ARG A 110 0.03 18.85 -1.58
C ARG A 110 0.72 19.70 -0.52
N THR A 111 0.42 19.40 0.73
CA THR A 111 1.05 20.01 1.90
C THR A 111 2.30 19.22 2.32
N LEU A 112 3.09 19.77 3.25
CA LEU A 112 4.19 19.04 3.87
C LEU A 112 3.68 17.79 4.62
N GLU A 113 2.50 17.88 5.25
CA GLU A 113 1.86 16.75 5.94
C GLU A 113 1.49 15.63 4.96
N ASP A 114 0.92 15.97 3.80
CA ASP A 114 0.62 14.99 2.75
C ASP A 114 1.89 14.26 2.29
N ILE A 115 2.98 14.99 2.09
CA ILE A 115 4.27 14.42 1.68
C ILE A 115 4.81 13.49 2.75
N THR A 116 4.92 13.97 4.00
CA THR A 116 5.51 13.19 5.10
C THR A 116 4.69 11.95 5.42
N THR A 117 3.36 12.06 5.42
CA THR A 117 2.45 10.94 5.61
C THR A 117 2.59 9.91 4.49
N SER A 118 2.65 10.37 3.23
CA SER A 118 2.81 9.48 2.06
C SER A 118 4.14 8.73 2.08
N ILE A 119 5.21 9.40 2.46
CA ILE A 119 6.54 8.80 2.62
C ILE A 119 6.53 7.79 3.78
N TYR A 120 5.95 8.17 4.92
CA TYR A 120 5.83 7.28 6.07
C TYR A 120 5.08 5.99 5.71
N MET A 121 3.91 6.10 5.08
CA MET A 121 3.12 4.94 4.64
C MET A 121 3.90 4.02 3.68
N SER A 122 4.68 4.61 2.76
CA SER A 122 5.46 3.85 1.79
C SER A 122 6.57 3.02 2.44
N ASN A 123 7.14 3.51 3.54
CA ASN A 123 8.28 2.87 4.20
C ASN A 123 7.90 1.99 5.40
N ASN A 124 6.68 2.12 5.90
CA ASN A 124 6.22 1.42 7.09
C ASN A 124 4.96 0.60 6.75
N PRO A 125 5.11 -0.55 6.08
CA PRO A 125 3.98 -1.44 5.85
C PRO A 125 3.46 -1.95 7.19
N GLU A 126 2.13 -1.92 7.37
CA GLU A 126 1.49 -2.37 8.61
C GLU A 126 1.72 -3.87 8.82
N SER A 127 2.13 -4.24 10.03
CA SER A 127 2.17 -5.63 10.45
C SER A 127 0.77 -6.15 10.78
N PRO A 128 0.52 -7.47 10.72
CA PRO A 128 -0.76 -8.04 11.17
C PRO A 128 -1.11 -7.69 12.63
N SER A 129 -0.08 -7.53 13.48
CA SER A 129 -0.26 -7.10 14.87
C SER A 129 -0.82 -5.70 14.97
N ASP A 130 -0.30 -4.75 14.18
CA ASP A 130 -0.77 -3.37 14.14
C ASP A 130 -2.22 -3.31 13.63
N VAL A 131 -2.54 -4.12 12.62
CA VAL A 131 -3.91 -4.24 12.09
C VAL A 131 -4.89 -4.60 13.21
N GLY A 132 -4.63 -5.65 13.98
CA GLY A 132 -5.50 -6.06 15.05
C GLY A 132 -5.63 -5.03 16.19
N GLN A 133 -4.59 -4.21 16.40
CA GLN A 133 -4.65 -3.12 17.38
C GLN A 133 -5.60 -2.00 16.90
N TYR A 134 -5.45 -1.48 15.68
CA TYR A 134 -6.29 -0.36 15.26
C TYR A 134 -7.76 -0.73 15.01
N ILE A 135 -8.07 -2.01 14.72
CA ILE A 135 -9.47 -2.48 14.68
C ILE A 135 -9.99 -2.91 16.05
N GLY A 136 -9.19 -2.78 17.11
CA GLY A 136 -9.61 -3.07 18.48
C GLY A 136 -9.73 -4.55 18.85
N TYR A 137 -9.11 -5.46 18.10
CA TYR A 137 -9.10 -6.88 18.43
C TYR A 137 -8.20 -7.19 19.63
N TRP A 138 -7.14 -6.41 19.82
CA TRP A 138 -6.25 -6.44 20.98
C TRP A 138 -5.62 -5.06 21.22
N THR A 139 -5.21 -4.84 22.47
CA THR A 139 -4.60 -3.57 22.91
C THR A 139 -3.08 -3.58 22.80
N ASP A 140 -2.48 -4.75 23.02
CA ASP A 140 -1.03 -4.93 23.03
C ASP A 140 -0.55 -5.68 21.78
N PRO A 141 0.67 -5.42 21.28
CA PRO A 141 1.24 -6.15 20.16
C PRO A 141 1.20 -7.66 20.36
N GLN A 142 0.69 -8.39 19.38
CA GLN A 142 0.60 -9.83 19.39
C GLN A 142 1.66 -10.48 18.51
N LYS A 143 2.18 -11.63 18.92
CA LYS A 143 2.93 -12.51 18.03
C LYS A 143 1.94 -13.36 17.24
N LEU A 144 1.99 -13.28 15.93
CA LEU A 144 1.07 -13.93 14.99
C LEU A 144 1.86 -14.80 13.99
N PRO A 145 2.58 -15.84 14.46
CA PRO A 145 3.51 -16.59 13.61
C PRO A 145 2.84 -17.30 12.43
N LEU A 146 1.57 -17.70 12.56
CA LEU A 146 0.84 -18.32 11.44
C LEU A 146 0.45 -17.29 10.40
N THR A 147 0.03 -16.11 10.85
CA THR A 147 -0.29 -14.97 9.96
C THR A 147 0.96 -14.49 9.25
N ASP A 148 2.07 -14.29 9.97
CA ASP A 148 3.35 -13.85 9.40
C ASP A 148 3.82 -14.87 8.34
N SER A 149 3.79 -16.17 8.65
CA SER A 149 4.16 -17.23 7.70
C SER A 149 3.25 -17.28 6.47
N LEU A 150 1.93 -17.06 6.63
CA LEU A 150 1.00 -16.98 5.50
C LEU A 150 1.36 -15.79 4.60
N MET A 151 1.54 -14.61 5.20
CA MET A 151 1.82 -13.38 4.47
C MET A 151 3.16 -13.43 3.74
N ASP A 152 4.21 -14.03 4.34
CA ASP A 152 5.49 -14.26 3.67
C ASP A 152 5.36 -15.10 2.39
N LYS A 153 4.53 -16.15 2.42
CA LYS A 153 4.27 -16.99 1.27
C LYS A 153 3.46 -16.25 0.20
N VAL A 154 2.45 -15.49 0.63
CA VAL A 154 1.63 -14.64 -0.25
C VAL A 154 2.48 -13.57 -0.94
N GLU A 155 3.39 -12.93 -0.21
CA GLU A 155 4.29 -11.92 -0.78
C GLU A 155 5.25 -12.54 -1.81
N LYS A 156 5.79 -13.73 -1.57
CA LYS A 156 6.62 -14.43 -2.56
C LYS A 156 5.86 -14.74 -3.84
N ASP A 157 4.62 -15.20 -3.72
CA ASP A 157 3.76 -15.45 -4.89
C ASP A 157 3.44 -14.14 -5.60
N GLY A 158 3.07 -13.11 -4.84
CA GLY A 158 2.77 -11.78 -5.36
C GLY A 158 3.96 -11.15 -6.10
N ASP A 159 5.17 -11.28 -5.56
CA ASP A 159 6.40 -10.78 -6.19
C ASP A 159 6.64 -11.40 -7.56
N TYR A 160 6.49 -12.71 -7.70
CA TYR A 160 6.70 -13.38 -8.98
C TYR A 160 5.80 -12.80 -10.09
N PHE A 161 4.50 -12.64 -9.81
CA PHE A 161 3.57 -12.11 -10.80
C PHE A 161 3.73 -10.59 -11.00
N LEU A 162 3.91 -9.83 -9.92
CA LEU A 162 4.15 -8.39 -9.97
C LEU A 162 5.35 -8.07 -10.87
N TRP A 163 6.47 -8.75 -10.67
CA TRP A 163 7.66 -8.54 -11.48
C TRP A 163 7.49 -9.02 -12.91
N SER A 164 6.77 -10.13 -13.15
CA SER A 164 6.41 -10.56 -14.51
C SER A 164 5.69 -9.44 -15.28
N PHE A 165 4.74 -8.74 -14.64
CA PHE A 165 4.07 -7.61 -15.24
C PHE A 165 4.96 -6.38 -15.39
N LYS A 166 5.79 -6.08 -14.40
CA LYS A 166 6.73 -4.97 -14.47
C LYS A 166 7.69 -5.11 -15.64
N PHE A 167 8.20 -6.30 -15.90
CA PHE A 167 9.06 -6.60 -17.05
C PHE A 167 8.28 -6.57 -18.37
N LYS A 168 7.07 -7.16 -18.40
CA LYS A 168 6.22 -7.17 -19.60
C LYS A 168 5.91 -5.76 -20.09
N TYR A 169 5.44 -4.89 -19.20
CA TYR A 169 4.96 -3.56 -19.59
C TYR A 169 6.08 -2.52 -19.66
N ALA A 170 7.09 -2.62 -18.83
CA ALA A 170 8.25 -1.74 -18.78
C ALA A 170 7.87 -0.24 -18.82
N ARG A 171 6.75 0.14 -18.18
CA ARG A 171 6.24 1.51 -18.18
C ARG A 171 7.19 2.43 -17.43
N VAL A 172 7.57 3.53 -18.03
CA VAL A 172 8.36 4.57 -17.36
C VAL A 172 7.54 5.34 -16.33
N ARG A 173 8.22 5.94 -15.36
CA ARG A 173 7.58 6.73 -14.30
C ARG A 173 7.05 8.08 -14.84
N PRO A 174 6.05 8.69 -14.15
CA PRO A 174 5.45 9.96 -14.58
C PRO A 174 6.48 11.06 -14.84
N TYR A 175 7.45 11.21 -13.94
CA TYR A 175 8.49 12.24 -14.02
C TYR A 175 9.48 12.05 -15.19
N VAL A 176 9.48 10.88 -15.84
CA VAL A 176 10.27 10.64 -17.05
C VAL A 176 9.57 11.25 -18.27
N ILE A 177 8.24 11.17 -18.32
CA ILE A 177 7.42 11.71 -19.41
C ILE A 177 7.14 13.19 -19.21
N GLU A 178 6.86 13.60 -17.96
CA GLU A 178 6.58 14.99 -17.58
C GLU A 178 7.60 15.48 -16.54
N PRO A 179 8.72 16.10 -16.97
CA PRO A 179 9.81 16.51 -16.08
C PRO A 179 9.45 17.57 -15.04
N ARG A 180 8.26 18.20 -15.15
CA ARG A 180 7.76 19.13 -14.12
C ARG A 180 7.21 18.39 -12.90
N ILE A 181 6.96 17.08 -13.00
CA ILE A 181 6.59 16.27 -11.86
C ILE A 181 7.84 16.00 -11.02
N HIS A 182 7.81 16.47 -9.79
CA HIS A 182 8.87 16.27 -8.82
C HIS A 182 8.56 15.02 -7.98
N ASP A 183 9.25 13.94 -8.32
CA ASP A 183 9.19 12.71 -7.54
C ASP A 183 9.92 12.87 -6.20
N MET A 184 9.29 12.39 -5.13
CA MET A 184 9.85 12.47 -3.78
C MET A 184 10.59 11.19 -3.38
N GLU A 185 10.65 10.19 -4.26
CA GLU A 185 11.31 8.91 -4.05
C GLU A 185 11.97 8.45 -5.35
N GLU A 186 13.26 8.12 -5.31
CA GLU A 186 13.92 7.48 -6.44
C GLU A 186 13.47 6.03 -6.57
N SER A 187 12.94 5.66 -7.74
CA SER A 187 12.50 4.31 -8.00
C SER A 187 13.38 3.60 -9.03
N ARG A 188 13.82 2.39 -8.68
CA ARG A 188 14.65 1.52 -9.55
C ARG A 188 13.82 0.46 -10.31
N ALA A 189 12.50 0.62 -10.36
CA ALA A 189 11.58 -0.30 -11.01
C ALA A 189 10.62 0.45 -11.94
N SER A 190 10.10 -0.26 -12.95
CA SER A 190 9.05 0.27 -13.83
C SER A 190 7.79 0.66 -13.06
N SER A 191 7.00 1.54 -13.67
CA SER A 191 5.85 2.14 -13.01
C SER A 191 4.69 1.15 -12.82
N TYR A 192 4.36 0.37 -13.84
CA TYR A 192 3.15 -0.47 -13.88
C TYR A 192 3.42 -1.95 -13.62
N PRO A 193 2.59 -2.60 -12.81
CA PRO A 193 1.71 -2.05 -11.80
C PRO A 193 2.50 -1.57 -10.56
N SER A 194 1.85 -0.79 -9.67
CA SER A 194 2.49 -0.29 -8.45
C SER A 194 2.66 -1.40 -7.41
N GLY A 195 3.89 -1.63 -6.95
CA GLY A 195 4.16 -2.66 -5.94
C GLY A 195 3.52 -2.35 -4.59
N HIS A 196 3.71 -1.15 -4.04
CA HIS A 196 3.12 -0.73 -2.77
C HIS A 196 1.59 -0.85 -2.77
N VAL A 197 0.95 -0.42 -3.86
CA VAL A 197 -0.51 -0.50 -4.00
C VAL A 197 -0.98 -1.94 -4.15
N THR A 198 -0.24 -2.77 -4.88
CA THR A 198 -0.53 -4.21 -5.00
C THR A 198 -0.59 -4.87 -3.63
N TYR A 199 0.45 -4.69 -2.81
CA TYR A 199 0.49 -5.29 -1.47
C TYR A 199 -0.51 -4.68 -0.50
N ALA A 200 -0.80 -3.39 -0.60
CA ALA A 200 -1.84 -2.77 0.19
C ALA A 200 -3.22 -3.41 -0.08
N TYR A 201 -3.57 -3.63 -1.35
CA TYR A 201 -4.83 -4.30 -1.70
C TYR A 201 -4.82 -5.80 -1.42
N ILE A 202 -3.71 -6.51 -1.62
CA ILE A 202 -3.61 -7.93 -1.23
C ILE A 202 -3.90 -8.09 0.26
N ARG A 203 -3.23 -7.29 1.10
CA ARG A 203 -3.46 -7.30 2.56
C ARG A 203 -4.90 -6.96 2.89
N ALA A 204 -5.46 -5.90 2.31
CA ALA A 204 -6.85 -5.51 2.54
C ALA A 204 -7.84 -6.61 2.18
N TYR A 205 -7.66 -7.29 1.04
CA TYR A 205 -8.53 -8.40 0.62
C TYR A 205 -8.37 -9.66 1.48
N ILE A 206 -7.21 -9.91 2.08
CA ILE A 206 -7.01 -11.01 3.01
C ILE A 206 -7.57 -10.65 4.40
N TYR A 207 -7.33 -9.44 4.88
CA TYR A 207 -7.79 -9.01 6.21
C TYR A 207 -9.30 -8.87 6.30
N GLN A 208 -9.98 -8.49 5.22
CA GLN A 208 -11.45 -8.47 5.23
C GLN A 208 -12.06 -9.86 5.45
N GLU A 209 -11.36 -10.94 5.07
CA GLU A 209 -11.82 -12.32 5.34
C GLU A 209 -11.52 -12.77 6.79
N LEU A 210 -10.62 -12.07 7.49
CA LEU A 210 -10.32 -12.27 8.91
C LEU A 210 -11.22 -11.44 9.82
N ALA A 211 -11.63 -10.25 9.37
CA ALA A 211 -12.43 -9.28 10.12
C ALA A 211 -13.40 -8.55 9.17
N PRO A 212 -14.45 -9.21 8.68
CA PRO A 212 -15.37 -8.65 7.65
C PRO A 212 -16.05 -7.35 8.07
N GLU A 213 -16.29 -7.17 9.36
CA GLU A 213 -16.88 -5.96 9.93
C GLU A 213 -16.03 -4.69 9.75
N PHE A 214 -14.75 -4.84 9.37
CA PHE A 214 -13.81 -3.75 9.12
C PHE A 214 -13.39 -3.62 7.64
N THR A 215 -14.12 -4.24 6.72
CA THR A 215 -13.83 -4.20 5.28
C THR A 215 -13.59 -2.79 4.78
N ASP A 216 -14.45 -1.82 5.15
CA ASP A 216 -14.31 -0.43 4.70
C ASP A 216 -13.02 0.22 5.20
N VAL A 217 -12.58 -0.13 6.42
CA VAL A 217 -11.32 0.37 6.99
C VAL A 217 -10.12 -0.14 6.18
N PHE A 218 -10.10 -1.42 5.85
CA PHE A 218 -9.01 -2.02 5.06
C PHE A 218 -8.97 -1.45 3.64
N MET A 219 -10.14 -1.29 3.01
CA MET A 219 -10.24 -0.71 1.67
C MET A 219 -9.80 0.77 1.67
N ALA A 220 -10.20 1.55 2.67
CA ALA A 220 -9.79 2.94 2.80
C ALA A 220 -8.26 3.07 2.94
N LYS A 221 -7.61 2.19 3.71
CA LYS A 221 -6.14 2.18 3.86
C LYS A 221 -5.43 1.81 2.56
N ALA A 222 -5.93 0.82 1.81
CA ALA A 222 -5.37 0.47 0.50
C ALA A 222 -5.53 1.61 -0.52
N TYR A 223 -6.67 2.31 -0.48
CA TYR A 223 -6.88 3.51 -1.28
C TYR A 223 -5.95 4.65 -0.87
N ALA A 224 -5.76 4.87 0.43
CA ALA A 224 -4.81 5.87 0.94
C ALA A 224 -3.38 5.60 0.44
N MET A 225 -2.94 4.32 0.39
CA MET A 225 -1.65 3.96 -0.21
C MET A 225 -1.62 4.33 -1.70
N SER A 226 -2.69 4.08 -2.45
CA SER A 226 -2.77 4.47 -3.87
C SER A 226 -2.60 5.98 -4.03
N HIS A 227 -3.28 6.76 -3.20
CA HIS A 227 -3.21 8.22 -3.22
C HIS A 227 -1.82 8.72 -2.80
N ALA A 228 -1.21 8.12 -1.78
CA ALA A 228 0.14 8.44 -1.32
C ALA A 228 1.18 8.31 -2.44
N ARG A 229 1.10 7.24 -3.26
CA ARG A 229 2.03 7.04 -4.39
C ARG A 229 1.85 8.08 -5.50
N GLN A 230 0.67 8.66 -5.62
CA GLN A 230 0.38 9.75 -6.57
C GLN A 230 0.84 11.10 -6.02
N ILE A 231 0.60 11.37 -4.73
CA ILE A 231 1.07 12.59 -4.05
C ILE A 231 2.59 12.77 -4.19
N ILE A 232 3.35 11.71 -4.01
CA ILE A 232 4.82 11.77 -4.13
C ILE A 232 5.33 11.67 -5.59
N GLY A 233 4.43 11.65 -6.58
CA GLY A 233 4.76 11.78 -7.99
C GLY A 233 5.38 10.54 -8.65
N VAL A 234 5.29 9.36 -8.05
CA VAL A 234 6.01 8.17 -8.53
C VAL A 234 5.16 7.17 -9.29
N HIS A 235 3.83 7.31 -9.28
CA HIS A 235 2.90 6.43 -9.99
C HIS A 235 1.76 7.21 -10.65
N TYR A 236 1.31 6.72 -11.80
CA TYR A 236 0.08 7.17 -12.44
C TYR A 236 -1.14 6.59 -11.70
N PRO A 237 -2.31 7.24 -11.75
CA PRO A 237 -3.58 6.64 -11.30
C PRO A 237 -3.85 5.26 -11.90
N SER A 238 -3.59 5.07 -13.20
CA SER A 238 -3.76 3.78 -13.87
C SER A 238 -2.81 2.68 -13.38
N ASP A 239 -1.61 3.02 -12.87
CA ASP A 239 -0.72 2.03 -12.22
C ASP A 239 -1.36 1.48 -10.94
N CYS A 240 -2.01 2.37 -10.17
CA CYS A 240 -2.68 2.02 -8.93
C CYS A 240 -3.94 1.18 -9.20
N GLU A 241 -4.72 1.53 -10.23
CA GLU A 241 -5.89 0.76 -10.63
C GLU A 241 -5.51 -0.62 -11.17
N GLY A 242 -4.48 -0.72 -12.01
CA GLY A 242 -3.93 -2.01 -12.44
C GLY A 242 -3.51 -2.89 -11.27
N SER A 243 -2.91 -2.28 -10.23
CA SER A 243 -2.53 -2.98 -9.00
C SER A 243 -3.74 -3.53 -8.24
N ARG A 244 -4.80 -2.72 -8.10
CA ARG A 244 -6.05 -3.14 -7.45
C ARG A 244 -6.70 -4.31 -8.18
N ILE A 245 -6.77 -4.24 -9.52
CA ILE A 245 -7.33 -5.30 -10.36
C ILE A 245 -6.50 -6.58 -10.24
N PHE A 246 -5.17 -6.46 -10.29
CA PHE A 246 -4.27 -7.60 -10.09
C PHE A 246 -4.46 -8.22 -8.71
N ALA A 247 -4.39 -7.42 -7.66
CA ALA A 247 -4.52 -7.88 -6.28
C ALA A 247 -5.82 -8.65 -6.04
N ARG A 248 -6.94 -8.18 -6.62
CA ARG A 248 -8.24 -8.87 -6.49
C ARG A 248 -8.23 -10.24 -7.15
N GLN A 249 -7.74 -10.34 -8.39
CA GLN A 249 -7.65 -11.62 -9.10
C GLN A 249 -6.69 -12.57 -8.38
N PHE A 250 -5.54 -12.07 -7.93
CA PHE A 250 -4.53 -12.84 -7.21
C PHE A 250 -5.10 -13.44 -5.91
N VAL A 251 -5.77 -12.64 -5.09
CA VAL A 251 -6.38 -13.13 -3.85
C VAL A 251 -7.50 -14.13 -4.12
N ASN A 252 -8.32 -13.91 -5.16
CA ASN A 252 -9.33 -14.91 -5.54
C ASN A 252 -8.66 -16.26 -5.87
N MET A 253 -7.60 -16.26 -6.67
CA MET A 253 -6.86 -17.50 -7.01
C MET A 253 -6.22 -18.16 -5.77
N LEU A 254 -5.74 -17.36 -4.80
CA LEU A 254 -5.27 -17.91 -3.52
C LEU A 254 -6.39 -18.65 -2.79
N PHE A 255 -7.59 -18.08 -2.72
CA PHE A 255 -8.74 -18.74 -2.08
C PHE A 255 -9.28 -19.95 -2.84
N GLU A 256 -8.96 -20.12 -4.12
CA GLU A 256 -9.20 -21.36 -4.88
C GLU A 256 -8.17 -22.45 -4.54
N ASN A 257 -6.99 -22.10 -4.03
CA ASN A 257 -5.92 -23.04 -3.69
C ASN A 257 -6.17 -23.70 -2.32
N GLU A 258 -6.16 -25.03 -2.28
CA GLU A 258 -6.43 -25.80 -1.06
C GLU A 258 -5.37 -25.59 0.04
N ALA A 259 -4.09 -25.47 -0.32
CA ALA A 259 -3.02 -25.27 0.65
C ALA A 259 -3.14 -23.89 1.30
N PHE A 260 -3.47 -22.87 0.51
CA PHE A 260 -3.73 -21.54 1.04
C PHE A 260 -4.93 -21.55 2.00
N ARG A 261 -6.06 -22.17 1.61
CA ARG A 261 -7.24 -22.25 2.48
C ARG A 261 -6.95 -22.92 3.81
N ARG A 262 -6.17 -24.03 3.81
CA ARG A 262 -5.77 -24.67 5.08
C ARG A 262 -4.94 -23.76 5.97
N ASP A 263 -3.95 -23.09 5.40
CA ASP A 263 -3.11 -22.15 6.14
C ASP A 263 -3.96 -20.97 6.66
N PHE A 264 -4.87 -20.44 5.84
CA PHE A 264 -5.77 -19.34 6.19
C PHE A 264 -6.74 -19.72 7.33
N GLU A 265 -7.31 -20.93 7.35
CA GLU A 265 -8.15 -21.39 8.46
C GLU A 265 -7.37 -21.49 9.77
N ASN A 266 -6.09 -21.79 9.73
CA ASN A 266 -5.23 -21.76 10.92
C ASN A 266 -4.98 -20.32 11.39
N VAL A 267 -4.80 -19.37 10.47
CA VAL A 267 -4.70 -17.93 10.77
C VAL A 267 -6.00 -17.41 11.40
N LYS A 268 -7.17 -17.80 10.91
CA LYS A 268 -8.47 -17.43 11.53
C LYS A 268 -8.53 -17.88 13.00
N LYS A 269 -8.08 -19.11 13.29
CA LYS A 269 -8.03 -19.64 14.67
C LYS A 269 -7.03 -18.85 15.53
N GLU A 270 -5.87 -18.48 14.97
CA GLU A 270 -4.87 -17.65 15.65
C GLU A 270 -5.47 -16.30 16.05
N TRP A 271 -6.13 -15.61 15.12
CA TRP A 271 -6.78 -14.32 15.38
C TRP A 271 -7.90 -14.42 16.41
N ALA A 272 -8.77 -15.43 16.31
CA ALA A 272 -9.85 -15.65 17.26
C ALA A 272 -9.33 -15.89 18.69
N ALA A 273 -8.27 -16.68 18.85
CA ALA A 273 -7.66 -16.95 20.14
C ALA A 273 -7.04 -15.69 20.77
N LYS A 274 -6.40 -14.83 19.95
CA LYS A 274 -5.82 -13.56 20.42
C LYS A 274 -6.88 -12.55 20.82
N LYS A 275 -7.94 -12.39 20.00
CA LYS A 275 -9.09 -11.54 20.30
C LYS A 275 -9.75 -11.95 21.63
N GLN A 276 -9.99 -13.24 21.84
CA GLN A 276 -10.60 -13.75 23.09
C GLN A 276 -9.70 -13.52 24.31
N LYS A 277 -8.38 -13.71 24.17
CA LYS A 277 -7.42 -13.46 25.25
C LYS A 277 -7.43 -12.00 25.67
N SER A 278 -7.45 -11.08 24.72
CA SER A 278 -7.49 -9.64 24.98
C SER A 278 -8.77 -9.24 25.72
N LEU A 279 -9.94 -9.71 25.28
CA LEU A 279 -11.22 -9.46 25.93
C LEU A 279 -11.23 -9.94 27.38
N ASN A 280 -10.73 -11.16 27.64
CA ASN A 280 -10.65 -11.72 28.99
C ASN A 280 -9.71 -10.93 29.90
N THR A 281 -8.63 -10.38 29.36
CA THR A 281 -7.70 -9.52 30.10
C THR A 281 -8.36 -8.20 30.47
N THR A 282 -9.05 -7.57 29.54
CA THR A 282 -9.78 -6.30 29.76
C THR A 282 -10.88 -6.48 30.83
N LEU A 283 -11.67 -7.55 30.74
CA LEU A 283 -12.74 -7.83 31.71
C LEU A 283 -12.22 -8.06 33.16
N LYS A 284 -11.04 -8.69 33.30
CA LYS A 284 -10.40 -8.87 34.59
C LYS A 284 -9.81 -7.61 35.22
N ALA A 285 -9.53 -6.61 34.38
CA ALA A 285 -8.96 -5.33 34.81
C ALA A 285 -10.02 -4.29 35.19
N LEU A 286 -11.32 -4.59 34.99
CA LEU A 286 -12.40 -3.71 35.39
C LEU A 286 -12.58 -3.83 36.91
N PRO A 287 -12.66 -2.72 37.68
CA PRO A 287 -12.98 -2.76 39.07
C PRO A 287 -14.41 -3.30 39.30
N ASN A 288 -14.60 -4.16 40.30
CA ASN A 288 -15.91 -4.65 40.73
C ASN A 288 -16.79 -3.52 41.25
#